data_e6d5d862d50b350494d8abc4afce8e2d
#
_entry.id   e6d5d862d50b350494d8abc4afce8e2d
#
_cell.length_a   1.000
_cell.length_b   1.000
_cell.length_c   1.000
_cell.angle_alpha   90.00
_cell.angle_beta   90.00
_cell.angle_gamma   90.00
#
_symmetry.space_group_name_H-M   'P 1'
#
loop_
_entity.id
_entity.type
_entity.pdbx_description
1 polymer ?
#
loop_
_entity_poly.entity_id
_entity_poly.type
_entity_poly.pdbx_seq_one_letter_code
_entity_poly.pdbx_strand_id
1 'polypeptide(L)'
;DMFDRPDYMEVKHISLARKANLFLVVPATANIIGKIANGIADDMLSTTIMATKAPVILAPAMNNGMYENKIVQNNIKKLKQYGYYFIEPSVGHLACGYDAKGKLPKTEEIIEYVETLVKEKN
;
A
#
# COMPACT_ATOMS: atom_id res chain seq x y z
N ASP A 1 -20.08 13.11 0.45
CA ASP A 1 -18.79 13.75 0.29
C ASP A 1 -17.72 12.71 0.06
N MET A 2 -16.89 12.93 -0.94
CA MET A 2 -15.88 11.94 -1.27
C MET A 2 -14.90 11.69 -0.11
N PHE A 3 -14.70 12.68 0.75
CA PHE A 3 -13.78 12.51 1.85
C PHE A 3 -14.36 11.70 3.00
N ASP A 4 -15.64 11.48 2.97
CA ASP A 4 -16.30 10.68 4.01
C ASP A 4 -16.49 9.24 3.58
N ARG A 5 -16.04 8.90 2.40
CA ARG A 5 -16.28 7.55 1.90
C ARG A 5 -15.26 6.58 2.48
N PRO A 6 -15.72 5.36 2.80
CA PRO A 6 -14.81 4.38 3.37
C PRO A 6 -13.67 3.99 2.42
N ASP A 7 -13.86 4.21 1.13
CA ASP A 7 -12.83 3.88 0.16
C ASP A 7 -11.88 5.05 -0.12
N TYR A 8 -12.00 6.13 0.64
CA TYR A 8 -11.12 7.27 0.47
C TYR A 8 -9.69 6.86 0.79
N MET A 9 -8.80 7.22 -0.12
CA MET A 9 -7.42 6.82 -0.03
C MET A 9 -6.54 8.01 0.36
N GLU A 10 -5.63 7.77 1.28
CA GLU A 10 -4.70 8.80 1.69
C GLU A 10 -3.30 8.49 1.20
N VAL A 11 -2.58 9.52 0.83
CA VAL A 11 -1.17 9.42 0.55
C VAL A 11 -0.44 10.24 1.58
N LYS A 12 0.53 9.64 2.22
CA LYS A 12 1.31 10.35 3.22
C LYS A 12 2.76 10.42 2.77
N HIS A 13 3.28 11.63 2.78
CA HIS A 13 4.71 11.83 2.56
C HIS A 13 5.37 11.93 3.91
N ILE A 14 6.20 10.96 4.23
CA ILE A 14 6.81 10.87 5.54
C ILE A 14 8.27 11.24 5.45
N SER A 15 8.67 12.24 6.23
CA SER A 15 10.07 12.63 6.36
C SER A 15 10.54 12.17 7.72
N LEU A 16 11.59 11.38 7.71
CA LEU A 16 12.08 10.80 8.96
C LEU A 16 13.36 11.49 9.40
N ALA A 17 13.67 11.32 10.66
CA ALA A 17 14.80 12.04 11.27
C ALA A 17 16.12 11.78 10.56
N ARG A 18 16.24 10.68 9.85
CA ARG A 18 17.46 10.35 9.12
C ARG A 18 17.43 10.84 7.70
N LYS A 19 16.59 11.80 7.41
CA LYS A 19 16.45 12.36 6.07
C LYS A 19 15.91 11.39 5.03
N ALA A 20 15.37 10.28 5.50
CA ALA A 20 14.70 9.36 4.60
C ALA A 20 13.28 9.85 4.36
N ASN A 21 12.90 9.88 3.10
CA ASN A 21 11.54 10.26 2.71
C ASN A 21 10.92 9.09 2.02
N LEU A 22 9.63 8.91 2.24
CA LEU A 22 8.91 7.85 1.57
C LEU A 22 7.46 8.26 1.38
N PHE A 23 6.78 7.56 0.49
CA PHE A 23 5.34 7.73 0.31
C PHE A 23 4.64 6.48 0.82
N LEU A 24 3.66 6.69 1.68
CA LEU A 24 2.85 5.61 2.21
C LEU A 24 1.44 5.77 1.69
N VAL A 25 0.96 4.76 0.96
CA VAL A 25 -0.39 4.75 0.40
C VAL A 25 -1.24 3.84 1.27
N VAL A 26 -2.17 4.42 2.01
CA VAL A 26 -2.97 3.70 3.00
C VAL A 26 -4.41 4.14 2.91
N PRO A 27 -5.30 3.27 2.61
CA PRO A 27 -5.11 1.93 2.06
C PRO A 27 -4.86 1.98 0.55
N ALA A 28 -4.21 0.95 0.03
CA ALA A 28 -4.02 0.83 -1.40
C ALA A 28 -5.10 -0.09 -1.94
N THR A 29 -5.95 0.46 -2.79
CA THR A 29 -7.04 -0.32 -3.38
C THR A 29 -6.53 -1.14 -4.57
N ALA A 30 -7.32 -2.12 -4.97
CA ALA A 30 -6.99 -2.88 -6.17
C ALA A 30 -6.88 -1.96 -7.38
N ASN A 31 -7.68 -0.91 -7.42
CA ASN A 31 -7.65 0.03 -8.54
C ASN A 31 -6.31 0.74 -8.64
N ILE A 32 -5.82 1.30 -7.54
CA ILE A 32 -4.56 2.04 -7.60
C ILE A 32 -3.39 1.08 -7.85
N ILE A 33 -3.44 -0.12 -7.27
CA ILE A 33 -2.42 -1.12 -7.52
C ILE A 33 -2.37 -1.47 -8.99
N GLY A 34 -3.53 -1.67 -9.61
CA GLY A 34 -3.61 -1.97 -11.03
C GLY A 34 -3.11 -0.84 -11.90
N LYS A 35 -3.44 0.40 -11.55
CA LYS A 35 -2.96 1.54 -12.30
C LYS A 35 -1.44 1.63 -12.28
N ILE A 36 -0.86 1.53 -11.09
CA ILE A 36 0.58 1.66 -10.96
C ILE A 36 1.27 0.51 -11.70
N ALA A 37 0.75 -0.70 -11.57
CA ALA A 37 1.36 -1.86 -12.20
C ALA A 37 1.33 -1.76 -13.73
N ASN A 38 0.41 -0.99 -14.27
CA ASN A 38 0.26 -0.86 -15.71
C ASN A 38 0.63 0.52 -16.23
N GLY A 39 1.27 1.34 -15.40
CA GLY A 39 1.78 2.62 -15.84
C GLY A 39 0.71 3.66 -16.13
N ILE A 40 -0.43 3.56 -15.48
CA ILE A 40 -1.52 4.50 -15.69
C ILE A 40 -1.43 5.62 -14.66
N ALA A 41 -1.31 6.83 -15.13
CA ALA A 41 -1.21 8.01 -14.28
C ALA A 41 -2.26 9.01 -14.71
N ASP A 42 -3.53 8.68 -14.39
CA ASP A 42 -4.66 9.45 -14.88
C ASP A 42 -5.32 10.32 -13.81
N ASP A 43 -4.75 10.35 -12.61
CA ASP A 43 -5.23 11.23 -11.57
C ASP A 43 -4.05 11.70 -10.74
N MET A 44 -4.34 12.57 -9.77
CA MET A 44 -3.27 13.17 -8.95
C MET A 44 -2.49 12.10 -8.20
N LEU A 45 -3.18 11.15 -7.62
CA LEU A 45 -2.54 10.10 -6.83
C LEU A 45 -1.63 9.24 -7.69
N SER A 46 -2.16 8.70 -8.77
CA SER A 46 -1.36 7.82 -9.62
C SER A 46 -0.20 8.58 -10.27
N THR A 47 -0.42 9.83 -10.62
CA THR A 47 0.64 10.65 -11.20
C THR A 47 1.76 10.88 -10.18
N THR A 48 1.39 11.20 -8.95
CA THR A 48 2.39 11.45 -7.90
C THR A 48 3.21 10.20 -7.64
N ILE A 49 2.55 9.06 -7.54
CA ILE A 49 3.25 7.81 -7.28
C ILE A 49 4.20 7.47 -8.42
N MET A 50 3.77 7.69 -9.67
CA MET A 50 4.62 7.39 -10.82
C MET A 50 5.82 8.32 -10.94
N ALA A 51 5.67 9.54 -10.47
CA ALA A 51 6.73 10.54 -10.64
C ALA A 51 7.74 10.57 -9.51
N THR A 52 7.40 10.06 -8.36
CA THR A 52 8.30 10.18 -7.20
C THR A 52 9.50 9.26 -7.33
N LYS A 53 10.62 9.73 -6.80
CA LYS A 53 11.81 8.89 -6.67
C LYS A 53 11.97 8.36 -5.26
N ALA A 54 11.10 8.77 -4.35
CA ALA A 54 11.11 8.25 -3.00
C ALA A 54 10.55 6.83 -3.00
N PRO A 55 10.96 6.01 -2.04
CA PRO A 55 10.36 4.69 -1.91
C PRO A 55 8.85 4.79 -1.69
N VAL A 56 8.11 3.89 -2.29
CA VAL A 56 6.66 3.85 -2.16
C VAL A 56 6.28 2.58 -1.42
N ILE A 57 5.51 2.74 -0.36
CA ILE A 57 5.00 1.63 0.44
C ILE A 57 3.50 1.60 0.26
N LEU A 58 2.99 0.46 -0.13
CA LEU A 58 1.56 0.28 -0.36
C LEU A 58 1.00 -0.66 0.70
N ALA A 59 -0.08 -0.22 1.34
CA ALA A 59 -0.76 -1.05 2.34
C ALA A 59 -2.11 -1.47 1.79
N PRO A 60 -2.21 -2.63 1.14
CA PRO A 60 -3.45 -3.03 0.50
C PRO A 60 -4.58 -3.28 1.50
N ALA A 61 -5.78 -2.91 1.10
CA ALA A 61 -6.99 -3.23 1.85
C ALA A 61 -8.12 -3.40 0.86
N MET A 62 -8.69 -4.57 0.82
CA MET A 62 -9.78 -4.89 -0.08
C MET A 62 -10.42 -6.18 0.42
N ASN A 63 -11.59 -6.51 -0.12
CA ASN A 63 -12.21 -7.75 0.33
C ASN A 63 -11.41 -8.95 -0.15
N ASN A 64 -11.67 -10.09 0.48
CA ASN A 64 -10.92 -11.30 0.22
C ASN A 64 -10.92 -11.73 -1.24
N GLY A 65 -12.11 -11.68 -1.85
CA GLY A 65 -12.22 -12.10 -3.24
C GLY A 65 -11.33 -11.27 -4.15
N MET A 66 -11.28 -9.98 -3.92
CA MET A 66 -10.41 -9.11 -4.69
C MET A 66 -8.94 -9.36 -4.38
N TYR A 67 -8.62 -9.51 -3.11
CA TYR A 67 -7.21 -9.71 -2.74
C TYR A 67 -6.67 -11.01 -3.30
N GLU A 68 -7.49 -12.05 -3.34
CA GLU A 68 -7.06 -13.35 -3.83
C GLU A 68 -7.15 -13.49 -5.34
N ASN A 69 -7.71 -12.49 -6.01
CA ASN A 69 -7.82 -12.51 -7.46
C ASN A 69 -6.43 -12.57 -8.07
N LYS A 70 -6.24 -13.47 -9.02
CA LYS A 70 -4.92 -13.70 -9.60
C LYS A 70 -4.35 -12.48 -10.29
N ILE A 71 -5.20 -11.66 -10.88
CA ILE A 71 -4.73 -10.44 -11.53
C ILE A 71 -4.20 -9.47 -10.49
N VAL A 72 -4.91 -9.31 -9.38
CA VAL A 72 -4.47 -8.44 -8.31
C VAL A 72 -3.15 -8.95 -7.73
N GLN A 73 -3.07 -10.24 -7.46
CA GLN A 73 -1.85 -10.82 -6.92
C GLN A 73 -0.67 -10.69 -7.88
N ASN A 74 -0.92 -10.83 -9.17
CA ASN A 74 0.13 -10.62 -10.16
C ASN A 74 0.58 -9.18 -10.21
N ASN A 75 -0.34 -8.24 -10.07
CA ASN A 75 0.03 -6.83 -10.04
C ASN A 75 0.90 -6.52 -8.82
N ILE A 76 0.56 -7.08 -7.68
CA ILE A 76 1.35 -6.89 -6.47
C ILE A 76 2.76 -7.46 -6.66
N LYS A 77 2.84 -8.67 -7.20
CA LYS A 77 4.12 -9.30 -7.44
C LYS A 77 4.97 -8.49 -8.40
N LYS A 78 4.35 -7.99 -9.46
CA LYS A 78 5.03 -7.19 -10.46
C LYS A 78 5.59 -5.91 -9.82
N LEU A 79 4.81 -5.25 -9.00
CA LEU A 79 5.26 -4.03 -8.34
C LEU A 79 6.39 -4.30 -7.36
N LYS A 80 6.34 -5.42 -6.65
CA LYS A 80 7.45 -5.78 -5.78
C LYS A 80 8.74 -5.93 -6.59
N GLN A 81 8.65 -6.50 -7.77
CA GLN A 81 9.81 -6.66 -8.64
C GLN A 81 10.36 -5.32 -9.10
N TYR A 82 9.51 -4.32 -9.20
CA TYR A 82 9.93 -2.98 -9.60
C TYR A 82 10.38 -2.12 -8.43
N GLY A 83 10.42 -2.68 -7.22
CA GLY A 83 10.94 -1.93 -6.07
C GLY A 83 9.91 -1.30 -5.19
N TYR A 84 8.64 -1.58 -5.40
CA TYR A 84 7.60 -1.10 -4.50
C TYR A 84 7.53 -2.01 -3.29
N TYR A 85 7.24 -1.44 -2.14
CA TYR A 85 7.14 -2.19 -0.89
C TYR A 85 5.69 -2.34 -0.51
N PHE A 86 5.35 -3.48 0.07
CA PHE A 86 3.98 -3.77 0.47
C PHE A 86 3.94 -4.16 1.94
N ILE A 87 2.94 -3.63 2.63
CA ILE A 87 2.62 -4.08 3.98
C ILE A 87 1.50 -5.11 3.81
N GLU A 88 1.79 -6.35 4.14
CA GLU A 88 0.81 -7.41 3.92
C GLU A 88 -0.41 -7.18 4.79
N PRO A 89 -1.60 -7.47 4.29
CA PRO A 89 -2.79 -7.36 5.11
C PRO A 89 -2.67 -8.20 6.36
N SER A 90 -3.30 -7.73 7.41
CA SER A 90 -3.23 -8.42 8.68
C SER A 90 -4.01 -9.72 8.57
N VAL A 91 -3.32 -10.83 8.63
CA VAL A 91 -3.93 -12.14 8.56
C VAL A 91 -3.92 -12.80 9.91
N GLY A 92 -2.86 -12.57 10.65
CA GLY A 92 -2.68 -13.26 11.91
C GLY A 92 -3.69 -12.91 12.97
N HIS A 93 -4.40 -11.85 12.77
CA HIS A 93 -5.36 -11.40 13.75
C HIS A 93 -6.75 -11.92 13.49
N LEU A 94 -6.84 -12.85 12.57
CA LEU A 94 -8.10 -13.29 12.19
C LEU A 94 -8.44 -14.46 12.90
N ALA A 95 -8.45 -14.28 14.13
CA ALA A 95 -8.92 -15.34 14.95
C ALA A 95 -10.31 -15.76 14.52
N CYS A 96 -11.06 -14.84 14.09
CA CYS A 96 -12.35 -15.16 13.53
C CYS A 96 -12.21 -15.57 12.09
N GLY A 97 -11.06 -15.41 11.57
CA GLY A 97 -10.58 -16.15 10.47
C GLY A 97 -11.01 -15.86 9.10
N TYR A 98 -12.16 -15.61 8.81
CA TYR A 98 -12.53 -15.45 7.44
C TYR A 98 -12.37 -13.99 7.04
N ASP A 99 -12.07 -13.74 5.85
CA ASP A 99 -11.92 -12.48 5.17
C ASP A 99 -10.96 -11.48 5.80
N ALA A 100 -10.04 -11.97 6.57
CA ALA A 100 -9.10 -11.06 7.17
C ALA A 100 -7.94 -10.74 6.27
N LYS A 101 -7.80 -11.44 5.20
CA LYS A 101 -6.67 -11.19 4.31
C LYS A 101 -6.72 -9.84 3.62
N GLY A 102 -7.89 -9.25 3.50
CA GLY A 102 -7.98 -7.97 2.84
C GLY A 102 -7.93 -6.78 3.77
N LYS A 103 -7.78 -7.01 5.06
CA LYS A 103 -7.86 -5.93 6.03
C LYS A 103 -6.54 -5.25 6.25
N LEU A 104 -6.64 -3.94 6.46
CA LEU A 104 -5.48 -3.15 6.75
C LEU A 104 -4.90 -3.56 8.10
N PRO A 105 -3.58 -3.66 8.22
CA PRO A 105 -2.96 -3.90 9.52
C PRO A 105 -3.24 -2.74 10.47
N LYS A 106 -3.03 -2.98 11.74
CA LYS A 106 -3.19 -1.92 12.73
C LYS A 106 -2.14 -0.84 12.49
N THR A 107 -2.51 0.37 12.89
CA THR A 107 -1.61 1.52 12.71
C THR A 107 -0.23 1.25 13.27
N GLU A 108 -0.17 0.63 14.44
CA GLU A 108 1.12 0.35 15.07
C GLU A 108 1.98 -0.59 14.23
N GLU A 109 1.34 -1.55 13.58
CA GLU A 109 2.08 -2.48 12.72
C GLU A 109 2.61 -1.78 11.48
N ILE A 110 1.84 -0.86 10.96
CA ILE A 110 2.28 -0.09 9.79
C ILE A 110 3.48 0.77 10.17
N ILE A 111 3.40 1.44 11.29
CA ILE A 111 4.51 2.29 11.75
C ILE A 111 5.76 1.46 11.98
N GLU A 112 5.61 0.30 12.60
CA GLU A 112 6.76 -0.56 12.87
C GLU A 112 7.41 -1.03 11.58
N TYR A 113 6.59 -1.40 10.61
CA TYR A 113 7.11 -1.82 9.31
C TYR A 113 7.90 -0.70 8.64
N VAL A 114 7.34 0.51 8.67
CA VAL A 114 8.00 1.66 8.05
C VAL A 114 9.34 1.93 8.73
N GLU A 115 9.37 1.89 10.06
CA GLU A 115 10.60 2.14 10.79
C GLU A 115 11.65 1.08 10.49
N THR A 116 11.23 -0.17 10.41
CA THR A 116 12.15 -1.25 10.09
C THR A 116 12.74 -1.06 8.69
N LEU A 117 11.88 -0.71 7.75
CA LEU A 117 12.32 -0.50 6.37
C LEU A 117 13.32 0.64 6.29
N VAL A 118 13.09 1.72 7.01
CA VAL A 118 13.98 2.86 6.99
C VAL A 118 15.33 2.49 7.56
N LYS A 119 15.35 1.71 8.64
CA LYS A 119 16.61 1.26 9.22
C LYS A 119 17.40 0.42 8.25
N GLU A 120 16.73 -0.45 7.52
CA GLU A 120 17.42 -1.31 6.57
C GLU A 120 17.99 -0.53 5.40
N LYS A 121 17.34 0.56 5.05
CA LYS A 121 17.79 1.38 3.93
C LYS A 121 18.95 2.30 4.30
N ASN A 122 19.14 2.51 5.56
CA ASN A 122 20.23 3.34 6.03
C ASN A 122 21.38 2.48 6.52
#